data_7f9b508e1e523907160570c53f170e89
#
_entry.id   7f9b508e1e523907160570c53f170e89
#
_cell.length_a   1.000
_cell.length_b   1.000
_cell.length_c   1.000
_cell.angle_alpha   90.00
_cell.angle_beta   90.00
_cell.angle_gamma   90.00
#
_symmetry.space_group_name_H-M   'P 1'
#
loop_
_entity.id
_entity.type
_entity.pdbx_description
1 polymer ?
#
loop_
_entity_poly.entity_id
_entity_poly.type
_entity_poly.pdbx_seq_one_letter_code
_entity_poly.pdbx_strand_id
1 'polypeptide(L)'
;MIENIKILPDSLHVKFKNNIDDNFPNIWLRDHAKDDENWDQRSHQRKTFTAKLDTNLFIKEASIIENGNYVNILWSDSEKMIKYSTEFLQKNLIKKVAAHHKYSLWKSKDINDQVYLKYNDVVSDDGFKFFLKNLY
;
A
#
# COMPACT_ATOMS: atom_id res chain seq x y z
N MET A 1 -17.22 5.60 0.49
CA MET A 1 -17.77 5.19 -0.82
C MET A 1 -17.10 6.00 -1.91
N ILE A 2 -16.85 5.40 -3.06
CA ILE A 2 -16.32 6.06 -4.25
C ILE A 2 -17.44 6.88 -4.89
N GLU A 3 -17.16 8.12 -5.26
CA GLU A 3 -18.07 9.03 -5.96
C GLU A 3 -17.79 9.04 -7.48
N ASN A 4 -16.52 9.14 -7.84
CA ASN A 4 -16.08 9.21 -9.23
C ASN A 4 -14.68 8.59 -9.41
N ILE A 5 -14.39 8.13 -10.63
CA ILE A 5 -13.08 7.65 -11.04
C ILE A 5 -12.69 8.24 -12.38
N LYS A 6 -11.38 8.42 -12.60
CA LYS A 6 -10.81 8.82 -13.89
C LYS A 6 -9.56 8.02 -14.17
N ILE A 7 -9.51 7.34 -15.31
CA ILE A 7 -8.33 6.65 -15.78
C ILE A 7 -7.32 7.70 -16.29
N LEU A 8 -6.09 7.65 -15.76
CA LEU A 8 -4.95 8.42 -16.19
C LEU A 8 -3.93 7.48 -16.87
N PRO A 9 -2.93 7.98 -17.59
CA PRO A 9 -1.98 7.10 -18.29
C PRO A 9 -1.24 6.12 -17.37
N ASP A 10 -0.90 6.53 -16.15
CA ASP A 10 -0.07 5.80 -15.19
C ASP A 10 -0.78 5.50 -13.85
N SER A 11 -2.02 5.94 -13.69
CA SER A 11 -2.74 5.86 -12.43
C SER A 11 -4.26 5.88 -12.60
N LEU A 12 -4.97 5.46 -11.55
CA LEU A 12 -6.41 5.67 -11.38
C LEU A 12 -6.63 6.79 -10.37
N HIS A 13 -7.23 7.90 -10.83
CA HIS A 13 -7.73 8.92 -9.92
C HIS A 13 -9.06 8.46 -9.34
N VAL A 14 -9.19 8.53 -8.01
CA VAL A 14 -10.39 8.13 -7.28
C VAL A 14 -10.83 9.27 -6.38
N LYS A 15 -12.08 9.73 -6.56
CA LYS A 15 -12.75 10.69 -5.68
C LYS A 15 -13.75 9.96 -4.79
N PHE A 16 -13.68 10.21 -3.49
CA PHE A 16 -14.57 9.64 -2.49
C PHE A 16 -15.65 10.66 -2.07
N LYS A 17 -16.80 10.17 -1.59
CA LYS A 17 -17.93 11.00 -1.15
C LYS A 17 -17.64 11.98 -0.01
N ASN A 18 -16.56 11.78 0.73
CA ASN A 18 -16.09 12.67 1.80
C ASN A 18 -15.14 13.77 1.30
N ASN A 19 -15.17 14.10 0.01
CA ASN A 19 -14.31 15.08 -0.66
C ASN A 19 -12.79 14.79 -0.56
N ILE A 20 -12.42 13.57 -0.24
CA ILE A 20 -11.04 13.10 -0.36
C ILE A 20 -10.85 12.53 -1.76
N ASP A 21 -9.73 12.81 -2.38
CA ASP A 21 -9.33 12.24 -3.66
C ASP A 21 -7.85 11.86 -3.63
N ASP A 22 -7.48 10.87 -4.42
CA ASP A 22 -6.08 10.47 -4.59
C ASP A 22 -5.84 9.77 -5.93
N ASN A 23 -4.58 9.71 -6.35
CA ASN A 23 -4.12 8.99 -7.53
C ASN A 23 -3.41 7.71 -7.11
N PHE A 24 -3.94 6.57 -7.54
CA PHE A 24 -3.35 5.27 -7.27
C PHE A 24 -2.55 4.79 -8.49
N PRO A 25 -1.21 4.65 -8.39
CA PRO A 25 -0.38 4.21 -9.51
C PRO A 25 -0.80 2.83 -10.02
N ASN A 26 -0.81 2.65 -11.36
CA ASN A 26 -1.22 1.41 -12.01
C ASN A 26 -0.43 0.19 -11.48
N ILE A 27 0.89 0.30 -11.42
CA ILE A 27 1.77 -0.77 -10.91
C ILE A 27 1.41 -1.13 -9.48
N TRP A 28 1.17 -0.12 -8.63
CA TRP A 28 0.81 -0.35 -7.23
C TRP A 28 -0.54 -1.06 -7.09
N LEU A 29 -1.57 -0.61 -7.82
CA LEU A 29 -2.88 -1.28 -7.81
C LEU A 29 -2.76 -2.72 -8.31
N ARG A 30 -2.07 -2.95 -9.43
CA ARG A 30 -1.93 -4.27 -10.03
C ARG A 30 -1.16 -5.24 -9.12
N ASP A 31 -0.14 -4.76 -8.42
CA ASP A 31 0.63 -5.53 -7.43
C ASP A 31 -0.22 -5.93 -6.21
N HIS A 32 -1.25 -5.14 -5.88
CA HIS A 32 -2.16 -5.41 -4.77
C HIS A 32 -3.46 -6.13 -5.18
N ALA A 33 -3.51 -6.71 -6.38
CA ALA A 33 -4.62 -7.53 -6.81
C ALA A 33 -4.80 -8.76 -5.91
N LYS A 34 -6.05 -9.01 -5.46
CA LYS A 34 -6.37 -10.10 -4.52
C LYS A 34 -7.36 -11.12 -5.10
N ASP A 35 -7.44 -11.20 -6.42
CA ASP A 35 -8.13 -12.28 -7.11
C ASP A 35 -7.34 -13.59 -7.00
N ASP A 36 -7.99 -14.71 -7.30
CA ASP A 36 -7.41 -16.05 -7.12
C ASP A 36 -6.16 -16.33 -7.97
N GLU A 37 -5.96 -15.58 -9.05
CA GLU A 37 -4.76 -15.71 -9.90
C GLU A 37 -3.54 -15.02 -9.28
N ASN A 38 -3.74 -13.92 -8.55
CA ASN A 38 -2.69 -13.07 -8.01
C ASN A 38 -2.44 -13.23 -6.51
N TRP A 39 -3.39 -13.84 -5.80
CA TRP A 39 -3.36 -13.98 -4.35
C TRP A 39 -3.71 -15.40 -3.91
N ASP A 40 -2.95 -15.94 -2.99
CA ASP A 40 -3.26 -17.21 -2.32
C ASP A 40 -4.03 -16.93 -1.02
N GLN A 41 -5.32 -17.26 -1.02
CA GLN A 41 -6.22 -17.02 0.13
C GLN A 41 -5.82 -17.84 1.37
N ARG A 42 -5.18 -18.98 1.19
CA ARG A 42 -4.81 -19.89 2.28
C ARG A 42 -3.54 -19.42 3.00
N SER A 43 -2.51 -19.08 2.24
CA SER A 43 -1.21 -18.64 2.79
C SER A 43 -1.12 -17.13 3.00
N HIS A 44 -2.13 -16.36 2.51
CA HIS A 44 -2.11 -14.90 2.48
C HIS A 44 -0.89 -14.31 1.77
N GLN A 45 -0.44 -14.99 0.71
CA GLN A 45 0.75 -14.60 -0.05
C GLN A 45 0.40 -14.20 -1.49
N ARG A 46 1.21 -13.31 -2.04
CA ARG A 46 1.12 -12.94 -3.46
C ARG A 46 1.67 -14.08 -4.32
N LYS A 47 0.97 -14.37 -5.41
CA LYS A 47 1.44 -15.28 -6.48
C LYS A 47 2.21 -14.51 -7.56
N THR A 48 1.91 -13.23 -7.72
CA THR A 48 2.54 -12.34 -8.70
C THR A 48 3.71 -11.61 -8.05
N PHE A 49 4.85 -11.58 -8.74
CA PHE A 49 6.03 -10.82 -8.32
C PHE A 49 6.00 -9.44 -8.99
N THR A 50 6.12 -8.38 -8.21
CA THR A 50 6.16 -6.98 -8.69
C THR A 50 7.18 -6.77 -9.81
N ALA A 51 8.36 -7.37 -9.71
CA ALA A 51 9.43 -7.25 -10.71
C ALA A 51 9.10 -7.89 -12.08
N LYS A 52 8.02 -8.67 -12.17
CA LYS A 52 7.54 -9.27 -13.44
C LYS A 52 6.41 -8.48 -14.08
N LEU A 53 5.87 -7.47 -13.42
CA LEU A 53 4.85 -6.61 -14.00
C LEU A 53 5.47 -5.76 -15.11
N ASP A 54 4.73 -5.62 -16.22
CA ASP A 54 5.12 -4.72 -17.30
C ASP A 54 5.09 -3.26 -16.80
N THR A 55 6.16 -2.52 -17.01
CA THR A 55 6.23 -1.09 -16.65
C THR A 55 5.26 -0.23 -17.47
N ASN A 56 4.83 -0.72 -18.64
CA ASN A 56 3.84 -0.08 -19.51
C ASN A 56 2.40 -0.53 -19.22
N LEU A 57 2.17 -1.17 -18.07
CA LEU A 57 0.85 -1.61 -17.64
C LEU A 57 -0.14 -0.44 -17.59
N PHE A 58 -1.32 -0.61 -18.20
CA PHE A 58 -2.38 0.39 -18.19
C PHE A 58 -3.75 -0.21 -17.92
N ILE A 59 -4.69 0.64 -17.54
CA ILE A 59 -6.09 0.28 -17.32
C ILE A 59 -6.84 0.37 -18.65
N LYS A 60 -7.39 -0.76 -19.13
CA LYS A 60 -8.28 -0.80 -20.29
C LYS A 60 -9.65 -0.23 -19.96
N GLU A 61 -10.18 -0.62 -18.80
CA GLU A 61 -11.51 -0.23 -18.35
C GLU A 61 -11.54 -0.18 -16.81
N ALA A 62 -12.32 0.77 -16.28
CA ALA A 62 -12.64 0.81 -14.84
C ALA A 62 -14.09 1.22 -14.64
N SER A 63 -14.76 0.59 -13.67
CA SER A 63 -16.16 0.88 -13.34
C SER A 63 -16.41 0.84 -11.84
N ILE A 64 -17.26 1.76 -11.37
CA ILE A 64 -17.73 1.78 -9.98
C ILE A 64 -18.87 0.79 -9.85
N ILE A 65 -18.81 -0.09 -8.85
CA ILE A 65 -19.83 -1.08 -8.59
C ILE A 65 -20.31 -1.04 -7.14
N GLU A 66 -21.44 -1.72 -6.87
CA GLU A 66 -22.03 -1.85 -5.53
C GLU A 66 -22.16 -0.49 -4.80
N ASN A 67 -22.78 0.49 -5.50
CA ASN A 67 -23.04 1.84 -4.98
C ASN A 67 -21.78 2.59 -4.50
N GLY A 68 -20.63 2.31 -5.09
CA GLY A 68 -19.36 2.94 -4.73
C GLY A 68 -18.59 2.23 -3.63
N ASN A 69 -18.94 1.01 -3.29
CA ASN A 69 -18.18 0.20 -2.35
C ASN A 69 -16.95 -0.44 -2.97
N TYR A 70 -16.95 -0.59 -4.30
CA TYR A 70 -15.85 -1.18 -5.05
C TYR A 70 -15.63 -0.50 -6.37
N VAL A 71 -14.43 -0.67 -6.90
CA VAL A 71 -14.08 -0.43 -8.29
C VAL A 71 -13.61 -1.73 -8.93
N ASN A 72 -14.11 -2.04 -10.13
CA ASN A 72 -13.61 -3.09 -10.99
C ASN A 72 -12.64 -2.48 -11.99
N ILE A 73 -11.52 -3.15 -12.24
CA ILE A 73 -10.48 -2.70 -13.18
C ILE A 73 -10.13 -3.85 -14.12
N LEU A 74 -10.18 -3.59 -15.43
CA LEU A 74 -9.63 -4.47 -16.45
C LEU A 74 -8.24 -3.98 -16.85
N TRP A 75 -7.24 -4.77 -16.60
CA TRP A 75 -5.85 -4.46 -16.90
C TRP A 75 -5.43 -4.85 -18.32
N SER A 76 -4.37 -4.21 -18.84
CA SER A 76 -3.80 -4.55 -20.17
C SER A 76 -3.24 -5.96 -20.25
N ASP A 77 -2.80 -6.53 -19.12
CA ASP A 77 -2.24 -7.87 -18.96
C ASP A 77 -3.25 -8.93 -18.50
N SER A 78 -4.54 -8.60 -18.43
CA SER A 78 -5.59 -9.49 -17.94
C SER A 78 -6.82 -9.48 -18.85
N GLU A 79 -7.55 -10.60 -18.86
CA GLU A 79 -8.86 -10.73 -19.50
C GLU A 79 -10.02 -10.64 -18.48
N LYS A 80 -9.69 -10.60 -17.19
CA LYS A 80 -10.66 -10.56 -16.10
C LYS A 80 -10.62 -9.24 -15.36
N MET A 81 -11.80 -8.78 -14.94
CA MET A 81 -11.94 -7.63 -14.05
C MET A 81 -11.43 -7.98 -12.66
N ILE A 82 -10.60 -7.12 -12.09
CA ILE A 82 -10.11 -7.23 -10.72
C ILE A 82 -10.82 -6.21 -9.84
N LYS A 83 -11.34 -6.68 -8.70
CA LYS A 83 -12.16 -5.90 -7.79
C LYS A 83 -11.31 -5.34 -6.63
N TYR A 84 -11.43 -4.03 -6.37
CA TYR A 84 -10.78 -3.34 -5.27
C TYR A 84 -11.82 -2.68 -4.37
N SER A 85 -11.75 -2.89 -3.06
CA SER A 85 -12.70 -2.27 -2.13
C SER A 85 -12.35 -0.81 -1.85
N THR A 86 -13.38 0.00 -1.61
CA THR A 86 -13.23 1.38 -1.15
C THR A 86 -12.44 1.47 0.15
N GLU A 87 -12.65 0.53 1.08
CA GLU A 87 -11.93 0.48 2.34
C GLU A 87 -10.42 0.31 2.11
N PHE A 88 -10.03 -0.63 1.23
CA PHE A 88 -8.64 -0.82 0.85
C PHE A 88 -8.02 0.47 0.28
N LEU A 89 -8.70 1.14 -0.64
CA LEU A 89 -8.21 2.37 -1.25
C LEU A 89 -8.08 3.50 -0.22
N GLN A 90 -9.08 3.69 0.65
CA GLN A 90 -9.06 4.73 1.69
C GLN A 90 -7.98 4.49 2.75
N LYS A 91 -7.69 3.23 3.07
CA LYS A 91 -6.62 2.87 4.01
C LYS A 91 -5.24 3.23 3.46
N ASN A 92 -5.08 3.18 2.15
CA ASN A 92 -3.81 3.35 1.44
C ASN A 92 -3.72 4.69 0.66
N LEU A 93 -4.39 5.74 1.12
CA LEU A 93 -4.25 7.07 0.53
C LEU A 93 -2.80 7.56 0.63
N ILE A 94 -2.21 7.93 -0.49
CA ILE A 94 -0.82 8.42 -0.57
C ILE A 94 -0.65 9.70 0.22
N LYS A 95 -1.66 10.59 0.17
CA LYS A 95 -1.68 11.87 0.92
C LYS A 95 -1.72 11.69 2.45
N LYS A 96 -2.06 10.50 2.98
CA LYS A 96 -2.05 10.20 4.42
C LYS A 96 -0.67 9.83 4.97
N VAL A 97 0.30 9.52 4.12
CA VAL A 97 1.62 9.00 4.53
C VAL A 97 2.54 10.09 5.10
N ALA A 98 2.06 11.29 5.30
CA ALA A 98 2.82 12.38 5.91
C ALA A 98 2.78 12.41 7.46
N ALA A 99 2.60 11.29 8.14
CA ALA A 99 3.09 11.18 9.51
C ALA A 99 4.61 10.95 9.42
N HIS A 100 5.35 12.04 9.41
CA HIS A 100 6.81 12.01 9.37
C HIS A 100 7.34 11.34 10.65
N HIS A 101 7.50 10.02 10.62
CA HIS A 101 8.49 9.40 11.46
C HIS A 101 9.83 9.94 10.99
N LYS A 102 10.44 10.81 11.78
CA LYS A 102 11.82 11.22 11.56
C LYS A 102 12.68 9.98 11.82
N TYR A 103 12.93 9.23 10.77
CA TYR A 103 13.92 8.17 10.83
C TYR A 103 15.29 8.78 11.13
N SER A 104 15.95 8.28 12.14
CA SER A 104 17.35 8.61 12.38
C SER A 104 18.20 7.75 11.45
N LEU A 105 18.60 8.30 10.30
CA LEU A 105 19.49 7.60 9.38
C LEU A 105 20.86 7.43 10.05
N TRP A 106 21.37 6.19 10.07
CA TRP A 106 22.67 5.86 10.67
C TRP A 106 23.64 5.32 9.61
N LYS A 107 24.92 5.57 9.84
CA LYS A 107 26.05 5.00 9.08
C LYS A 107 26.87 4.15 10.03
N SER A 108 27.81 3.36 9.52
CA SER A 108 28.67 2.50 10.34
C SER A 108 29.40 3.26 11.46
N LYS A 109 29.76 4.53 11.23
CA LYS A 109 30.40 5.39 12.25
C LYS A 109 29.45 5.83 13.39
N ASP A 110 28.14 5.70 13.18
CA ASP A 110 27.12 6.07 14.16
C ASP A 110 26.72 4.86 15.02
N ILE A 111 27.20 3.68 14.65
CA ILE A 111 27.02 2.43 15.39
C ILE A 111 28.05 2.43 16.54
N ASN A 112 27.57 2.70 17.73
CA ASN A 112 28.34 2.69 18.96
C ASN A 112 27.67 1.75 19.98
N ASP A 113 28.18 1.73 21.21
CA ASP A 113 27.65 0.86 22.27
C ASP A 113 26.17 1.12 22.62
N GLN A 114 25.59 2.24 22.19
CA GLN A 114 24.16 2.54 22.37
C GLN A 114 23.24 1.67 21.51
N VAL A 115 23.77 0.99 20.49
CA VAL A 115 23.02 0.00 19.69
C VAL A 115 22.77 -1.29 20.49
N TYR A 116 23.59 -1.54 21.50
CA TYR A 116 23.48 -2.72 22.36
C TYR A 116 22.78 -2.33 23.66
N LEU A 117 21.58 -2.82 23.87
CA LEU A 117 20.84 -2.63 25.11
C LEU A 117 20.95 -3.88 25.99
N LYS A 118 21.17 -3.68 27.28
CA LYS A 118 21.11 -4.79 28.24
C LYS A 118 19.65 -5.26 28.38
N TYR A 119 19.44 -6.56 28.47
CA TYR A 119 18.10 -7.15 28.61
C TYR A 119 17.31 -6.51 29.76
N ASN A 120 17.92 -6.33 30.93
CA ASN A 120 17.27 -5.75 32.10
C ASN A 120 16.83 -4.29 31.88
N ASP A 121 17.50 -3.55 31.02
CA ASP A 121 17.13 -2.17 30.70
C ASP A 121 15.89 -2.17 29.77
N VAL A 122 15.83 -3.15 28.82
CA VAL A 122 14.71 -3.26 27.87
C VAL A 122 13.40 -3.71 28.54
N VAL A 123 13.46 -4.51 29.62
CA VAL A 123 12.25 -4.97 30.32
C VAL A 123 11.57 -3.90 31.18
N SER A 124 12.20 -2.75 31.37
CA SER A 124 11.55 -1.59 31.95
C SER A 124 10.69 -0.85 30.92
N ASP A 125 9.61 -0.20 31.36
CA ASP A 125 8.71 0.56 30.45
C ASP A 125 9.46 1.63 29.63
N ASP A 126 10.38 2.34 30.26
CA ASP A 126 11.17 3.39 29.58
C ASP A 126 12.24 2.80 28.66
N GLY A 127 12.88 1.71 29.06
CA GLY A 127 13.84 1.00 28.24
C GLY A 127 13.17 0.35 27.02
N PHE A 128 11.97 -0.19 27.17
CA PHE A 128 11.19 -0.74 26.05
C PHE A 128 10.78 0.34 25.05
N LYS A 129 10.32 1.50 25.53
CA LYS A 129 10.02 2.66 24.67
C LYS A 129 11.26 3.16 23.93
N PHE A 130 12.39 3.24 24.62
CA PHE A 130 13.67 3.61 24.01
C PHE A 130 14.09 2.60 22.93
N PHE A 131 13.98 1.30 23.21
CA PHE A 131 14.25 0.23 22.25
C PHE A 131 13.39 0.36 20.99
N LEU A 132 12.06 0.48 21.14
CA LEU A 132 11.16 0.64 20.02
C LEU A 132 11.45 1.89 19.19
N LYS A 133 11.76 3.01 19.83
CA LYS A 133 12.08 4.27 19.13
C LYS A 133 13.34 4.17 18.27
N ASN A 134 14.26 3.28 18.59
CA ASN A 134 15.52 3.11 17.85
C ASN A 134 15.45 1.95 16.84
N LEU A 135 14.38 1.15 16.84
CA LEU A 135 14.12 0.11 15.84
C LEU A 135 13.43 0.65 14.59
N TYR A 136 12.69 1.75 14.71
CA TYR A 136 11.90 2.38 13.68
C TYR A 136 12.34 3.85 13.49
#